data_84bb954a18ff9a70f7da839304bac385
#
_entry.id   84bb954a18ff9a70f7da839304bac385
#
_cell.length_a   1.000
_cell.length_b   1.000
_cell.length_c   1.000
_cell.angle_alpha   90.00
_cell.angle_beta   90.00
_cell.angle_gamma   90.00
#
_symmetry.space_group_name_H-M   'P 1'
#
loop_
_entity.id
_entity.type
_entity.pdbx_description
1 polymer ?
#
loop_
_entity_poly.entity_id
_entity_poly.type
_entity_poly.pdbx_seq_one_letter_code
_entity_poly.pdbx_strand_id
1 'polypeptide(L)'
;MNNSYSAKLTPLANSLRKKMTKEERHLWYDCLKLLPVTVHRQKVIAPYVVDFYVASCKLVIELDGSQHYERKHSEEDAKRDAYLKKQGCEVLRYSNADVNLRYRQVCEDIYNHIQKSDSP
;
A
#
# COMPACT_ATOMS: atom_id res chain seq x y z
N MET A 1 19.43 14.42 -1.01
CA MET A 1 18.04 14.26 -0.90
C MET A 1 17.29 14.86 -2.06
N ASN A 2 16.64 14.09 -2.80
CA ASN A 2 16.00 14.59 -3.98
C ASN A 2 14.50 14.76 -3.78
N ASN A 3 14.09 15.98 -3.49
CA ASN A 3 12.69 16.25 -3.28
C ASN A 3 11.95 16.68 -4.54
N SER A 4 12.69 16.97 -5.62
CA SER A 4 12.01 17.45 -6.81
C SER A 4 11.18 16.35 -7.47
N TYR A 5 11.66 15.11 -7.44
CA TYR A 5 10.89 14.00 -7.98
C TYR A 5 9.65 13.74 -7.13
N SER A 6 9.82 13.74 -5.82
CA SER A 6 8.69 13.56 -4.92
C SER A 6 7.68 14.68 -5.08
N ALA A 7 8.17 15.92 -5.24
CA ALA A 7 7.29 17.05 -5.46
C ALA A 7 6.47 16.90 -6.73
N LYS A 8 7.06 16.33 -7.77
CA LYS A 8 6.34 16.12 -9.02
C LYS A 8 5.23 15.10 -8.87
N LEU A 9 5.37 14.17 -7.94
CA LEU A 9 4.38 13.12 -7.73
C LEU A 9 3.30 13.52 -6.74
N THR A 10 3.49 14.62 -6.01
CA THR A 10 2.51 15.05 -5.01
C THR A 10 1.13 15.32 -5.59
N PRO A 11 1.00 16.02 -6.74
CA PRO A 11 -0.34 16.21 -7.30
C PRO A 11 -1.03 14.91 -7.67
N LEU A 12 -0.28 13.93 -8.16
CA LEU A 12 -0.84 12.63 -8.48
C LEU A 12 -1.35 11.95 -7.21
N ALA A 13 -0.53 11.95 -6.16
CA ALA A 13 -0.93 11.34 -4.90
C ALA A 13 -2.19 12.00 -4.34
N ASN A 14 -2.26 13.33 -4.42
CA ASN A 14 -3.45 14.04 -3.95
C ASN A 14 -4.69 13.68 -4.77
N SER A 15 -4.52 13.55 -6.08
CA SER A 15 -5.61 13.16 -6.95
C SER A 15 -6.09 11.75 -6.62
N LEU A 16 -5.16 10.84 -6.39
CA LEU A 16 -5.50 9.45 -6.07
C LEU A 16 -6.22 9.34 -4.73
N ARG A 17 -5.85 10.17 -3.74
CA ARG A 17 -6.55 10.16 -2.46
C ARG A 17 -8.01 10.54 -2.63
N LYS A 18 -8.29 11.46 -3.54
CA LYS A 18 -9.65 11.89 -3.81
C LYS A 18 -10.45 10.87 -4.60
N LYS A 19 -9.74 9.98 -5.30
CA LYS A 19 -10.38 9.00 -6.20
C LYS A 19 -10.19 7.57 -5.73
N MET A 20 -10.11 7.39 -4.42
CA MET A 20 -9.94 6.04 -3.89
C MET A 20 -11.10 5.16 -4.31
N THR A 21 -10.79 3.90 -4.61
CA THR A 21 -11.80 2.93 -4.96
C THR A 21 -12.64 2.57 -3.73
N LYS A 22 -13.74 1.87 -3.96
CA LYS A 22 -14.59 1.41 -2.87
C LYS A 22 -13.79 0.53 -1.90
N GLU A 23 -12.98 -0.37 -2.45
CA GLU A 23 -12.19 -1.28 -1.62
C GLU A 23 -11.11 -0.53 -0.84
N GLU A 24 -10.48 0.44 -1.48
CA GLU A 24 -9.48 1.26 -0.78
C GLU A 24 -10.12 2.04 0.35
N ARG A 25 -11.30 2.62 0.12
CA ARG A 25 -12.01 3.36 1.16
C ARG A 25 -12.40 2.45 2.31
N HIS A 26 -12.88 1.25 1.99
CA HIS A 26 -13.29 0.30 3.02
C HIS A 26 -12.10 -0.07 3.90
N LEU A 27 -10.98 -0.42 3.28
CA LEU A 27 -9.78 -0.80 4.02
C LEU A 27 -9.27 0.38 4.85
N TRP A 28 -9.30 1.57 4.29
CA TRP A 28 -8.81 2.76 4.99
C TRP A 28 -9.66 3.12 6.19
N TYR A 29 -10.94 3.35 5.96
CA TYR A 29 -11.80 3.89 7.02
C TYR A 29 -12.14 2.89 8.10
N ASP A 30 -12.29 1.63 7.74
CA ASP A 30 -12.76 0.62 8.67
C ASP A 30 -11.65 -0.23 9.28
N CYS A 31 -10.42 -0.04 8.84
CA CYS A 31 -9.31 -0.82 9.35
C CYS A 31 -8.07 0.04 9.60
N LEU A 32 -7.44 0.52 8.52
CA LEU A 32 -6.11 1.11 8.63
C LEU A 32 -6.08 2.37 9.45
N LYS A 33 -7.10 3.21 9.28
CA LYS A 33 -7.18 4.47 10.01
C LYS A 33 -7.29 4.25 11.51
N LEU A 34 -7.81 3.11 11.91
CA LEU A 34 -8.08 2.81 13.32
C LEU A 34 -6.93 2.10 14.01
N LEU A 35 -5.88 1.75 13.28
CA LEU A 35 -4.74 1.06 13.87
C LEU A 35 -3.96 1.98 14.79
N PRO A 36 -3.25 1.41 15.77
CA PRO A 36 -2.46 2.23 16.72
C PRO A 36 -1.13 2.70 16.14
N VAL A 37 -1.04 2.81 14.84
CA VAL A 37 0.13 3.33 14.13
C VAL A 37 -0.36 4.27 13.06
N THR A 38 0.52 5.15 12.60
CA THR A 38 0.16 6.05 11.52
C THR A 38 0.28 5.34 10.19
N VAL A 39 -0.79 5.38 9.43
CA VAL A 39 -0.82 4.83 8.07
C VAL A 39 -1.06 5.98 7.11
N HIS A 40 -0.24 6.07 6.07
CA HIS A 40 -0.37 7.11 5.04
C HIS A 40 -1.06 6.52 3.82
N ARG A 41 -1.99 7.30 3.26
CA ARG A 41 -2.65 6.92 2.01
C ARG A 41 -1.90 7.50 0.84
N GLN A 42 -1.78 6.75 -0.23
CA GLN A 42 -1.20 7.23 -1.48
C GLN A 42 0.11 7.94 -1.20
N LYS A 43 1.03 7.18 -0.63
CA LYS A 43 2.33 7.70 -0.21
C LYS A 43 3.29 7.70 -1.39
N VAL A 44 3.99 8.81 -1.58
CA VAL A 44 5.03 8.89 -2.61
C VAL A 44 6.29 8.24 -2.07
N ILE A 45 6.71 7.17 -2.73
CA ILE A 45 8.03 6.56 -2.54
C ILE A 45 8.64 6.57 -3.93
N ALA A 46 9.16 7.73 -4.32
CA ALA A 46 9.57 7.98 -5.70
C ALA A 46 10.47 6.88 -6.22
N PRO A 47 10.22 6.40 -7.42
CA PRO A 47 9.33 6.96 -8.43
C PRO A 47 7.89 6.47 -8.37
N TYR A 48 7.48 5.86 -7.27
CA TYR A 48 6.16 5.24 -7.17
C TYR A 48 5.26 5.97 -6.19
N VAL A 49 3.96 5.79 -6.36
CA VAL A 49 2.97 6.16 -5.36
C VAL A 49 2.35 4.84 -4.91
N VAL A 50 2.46 4.55 -3.61
CA VAL A 50 1.92 3.30 -3.06
C VAL A 50 0.58 3.56 -2.39
N ASP A 51 -0.29 2.55 -2.36
CA ASP A 51 -1.65 2.75 -1.86
C ASP A 51 -1.65 3.12 -0.38
N PHE A 52 -0.96 2.36 0.45
CA PHE A 52 -0.86 2.63 1.88
C PHE A 52 0.56 2.35 2.36
N TYR A 53 0.98 3.12 3.34
CA TYR A 53 2.33 2.97 3.86
C TYR A 53 2.34 3.17 5.38
N VAL A 54 2.96 2.22 6.08
CA VAL A 54 3.18 2.30 7.53
C VAL A 54 4.65 2.56 7.75
N ALA A 55 4.98 3.81 8.06
CA ALA A 55 6.37 4.24 8.13
C ALA A 55 7.14 3.56 9.27
N SER A 56 6.48 3.31 10.39
CA SER A 56 7.15 2.76 11.56
C SER A 56 7.78 1.39 11.29
N CYS A 57 7.23 0.63 10.36
CA CYS A 57 7.78 -0.68 10.01
C CYS A 57 8.06 -0.81 8.53
N LYS A 58 8.01 0.28 7.79
CA LYS A 58 8.27 0.30 6.35
C LYS A 58 7.42 -0.70 5.59
N LEU A 59 6.15 -0.74 5.93
CA LEU A 59 5.23 -1.68 5.31
C LEU A 59 4.41 -0.97 4.24
N VAL A 60 4.45 -1.51 3.03
CA VAL A 60 3.64 -1.04 1.91
C VAL A 60 2.48 -2.00 1.74
N ILE A 61 1.27 -1.46 1.60
CA ILE A 61 0.08 -2.26 1.38
C ILE A 61 -0.54 -1.81 0.07
N GLU A 62 -0.75 -2.77 -0.84
CA GLU A 62 -1.26 -2.51 -2.17
C GLU A 62 -2.53 -3.30 -2.42
N LEU A 63 -3.51 -2.67 -3.04
CA LEU A 63 -4.69 -3.38 -3.49
C LEU A 63 -4.64 -3.51 -4.99
N ASP A 64 -4.76 -4.74 -5.47
CA ASP A 64 -4.76 -5.01 -6.89
C ASP A 64 -6.20 -5.07 -7.36
N GLY A 65 -6.61 -4.03 -8.05
CA GLY A 65 -8.00 -3.92 -8.49
C GLY A 65 -8.30 -4.61 -9.78
N SER A 66 -7.27 -5.07 -10.48
CA SER A 66 -7.48 -5.62 -11.81
C SER A 66 -7.11 -7.08 -11.80
N GLN A 67 -8.06 -7.91 -12.20
CA GLN A 67 -7.77 -9.32 -12.27
C GLN A 67 -7.54 -9.79 -13.69
N HIS A 68 -7.48 -8.89 -14.63
CA HIS A 68 -7.42 -9.31 -16.02
C HIS A 68 -6.04 -9.29 -16.62
N TYR A 69 -5.08 -8.75 -15.95
CA TYR A 69 -3.84 -8.39 -16.62
C TYR A 69 -2.64 -8.84 -15.87
N GLU A 70 -2.79 -9.93 -15.20
CA GLU A 70 -1.74 -10.41 -14.33
C GLU A 70 -0.43 -10.56 -15.04
N ARG A 71 -0.51 -11.06 -16.25
CA ARG A 71 0.71 -11.34 -16.98
C ARG A 71 1.44 -10.09 -17.36
N LYS A 72 0.68 -9.12 -17.85
CA LYS A 72 1.26 -7.88 -18.31
C LYS A 72 1.80 -7.06 -17.15
N HIS A 73 1.03 -7.05 -16.07
CA HIS A 73 1.41 -6.25 -14.92
C HIS A 73 2.48 -6.90 -14.07
N SER A 74 2.64 -8.21 -14.16
CA SER A 74 3.53 -8.90 -13.23
C SER A 74 4.98 -8.51 -13.41
N GLU A 75 5.42 -8.17 -14.63
CA GLU A 75 6.79 -7.73 -14.82
C GLU A 75 7.05 -6.39 -14.16
N GLU A 76 6.15 -5.46 -14.37
CA GLU A 76 6.27 -4.15 -13.76
C GLU A 76 6.09 -4.23 -12.26
N ASP A 77 5.17 -5.08 -11.82
CA ASP A 77 4.98 -5.30 -10.39
C ASP A 77 6.23 -5.87 -9.76
N ALA A 78 6.90 -6.79 -10.45
CA ALA A 78 8.13 -7.37 -9.91
C ALA A 78 9.23 -6.32 -9.78
N LYS A 79 9.36 -5.43 -10.77
CA LYS A 79 10.34 -4.34 -10.70
C LYS A 79 10.03 -3.40 -9.56
N ARG A 80 8.77 -3.07 -9.42
CA ARG A 80 8.31 -2.18 -8.36
C ARG A 80 8.58 -2.78 -7.00
N ASP A 81 8.23 -4.05 -6.84
CA ASP A 81 8.44 -4.73 -5.57
C ASP A 81 9.92 -4.84 -5.25
N ALA A 82 10.75 -5.13 -6.26
CA ALA A 82 12.19 -5.22 -6.05
C ALA A 82 12.75 -3.88 -5.61
N TYR A 83 12.29 -2.80 -6.22
CA TYR A 83 12.73 -1.48 -5.83
C TYR A 83 12.36 -1.15 -4.39
N LEU A 84 11.09 -1.41 -4.04
CA LEU A 84 10.62 -1.13 -2.69
C LEU A 84 11.36 -1.96 -1.66
N LYS A 85 11.62 -3.21 -1.99
CA LYS A 85 12.38 -4.09 -1.11
C LYS A 85 13.80 -3.55 -0.90
N LYS A 86 14.40 -3.06 -1.95
CA LYS A 86 15.73 -2.48 -1.88
C LYS A 86 15.75 -1.25 -0.97
N GLN A 87 14.63 -0.55 -0.90
CA GLN A 87 14.48 0.59 -0.01
C GLN A 87 14.17 0.17 1.43
N GLY A 88 14.11 -1.12 1.69
CA GLY A 88 13.85 -1.62 3.02
C GLY A 88 12.38 -1.84 3.34
N CYS A 89 11.52 -1.78 2.32
CA CYS A 89 10.09 -1.94 2.53
C CYS A 89 9.67 -3.40 2.40
N GLU A 90 8.69 -3.78 3.20
CA GLU A 90 7.96 -5.02 2.99
C GLU A 90 6.69 -4.67 2.24
N VAL A 91 6.28 -5.52 1.30
CA VAL A 91 5.09 -5.25 0.48
C VAL A 91 4.07 -6.35 0.69
N LEU A 92 2.87 -5.95 1.08
CA LEU A 92 1.72 -6.85 1.15
C LEU A 92 0.77 -6.46 0.03
N ARG A 93 0.29 -7.45 -0.70
CA ARG A 93 -0.62 -7.17 -1.80
C ARG A 93 -1.87 -8.03 -1.66
N TYR A 94 -3.01 -7.40 -1.79
CA TYR A 94 -4.30 -8.05 -1.69
C TYR A 94 -5.12 -7.69 -2.91
N SER A 95 -6.00 -8.59 -3.32
CA SER A 95 -6.92 -8.31 -4.41
C SER A 95 -8.16 -7.60 -3.86
N ASN A 96 -8.93 -6.97 -4.74
CA ASN A 96 -10.22 -6.44 -4.34
C ASN A 96 -11.13 -7.55 -3.83
N ALA A 97 -11.03 -8.73 -4.41
CA ALA A 97 -11.81 -9.88 -3.93
C ALA A 97 -11.46 -10.23 -2.49
N ASP A 98 -10.17 -10.15 -2.14
CA ASP A 98 -9.77 -10.40 -0.76
C ASP A 98 -10.44 -9.42 0.19
N VAL A 99 -10.46 -8.14 -0.17
CA VAL A 99 -11.06 -7.12 0.67
C VAL A 99 -12.57 -7.34 0.78
N ASN A 100 -13.21 -7.72 -0.32
CA ASN A 100 -14.65 -7.90 -0.33
C ASN A 100 -15.11 -9.19 0.35
N LEU A 101 -14.33 -10.25 0.24
CA LEU A 101 -14.76 -11.57 0.68
C LEU A 101 -14.05 -12.07 1.92
N ARG A 102 -12.84 -11.54 2.20
CA ARG A 102 -12.03 -11.99 3.34
C ARG A 102 -11.49 -10.80 4.12
N TYR A 103 -12.34 -9.83 4.33
CA TYR A 103 -11.94 -8.57 4.93
C TYR A 103 -11.26 -8.75 6.28
N ARG A 104 -11.85 -9.60 7.13
CA ARG A 104 -11.28 -9.82 8.45
C ARG A 104 -9.88 -10.40 8.36
N GLN A 105 -9.69 -11.37 7.47
CA GLN A 105 -8.37 -11.98 7.32
C GLN A 105 -7.35 -10.98 6.82
N VAL A 106 -7.76 -10.10 5.91
CA VAL A 106 -6.86 -9.06 5.41
C VAL A 106 -6.43 -8.15 6.57
N CYS A 107 -7.38 -7.70 7.37
CA CYS A 107 -7.06 -6.81 8.48
C CYS A 107 -6.18 -7.50 9.52
N GLU A 108 -6.47 -8.75 9.82
CA GLU A 108 -5.67 -9.50 10.77
C GLU A 108 -4.24 -9.71 10.25
N ASP A 109 -4.11 -10.00 8.98
CA ASP A 109 -2.81 -10.20 8.38
C ASP A 109 -1.96 -8.93 8.46
N ILE A 110 -2.58 -7.80 8.13
CA ILE A 110 -1.90 -6.52 8.22
C ILE A 110 -1.48 -6.23 9.66
N TYR A 111 -2.41 -6.42 10.58
CA TYR A 111 -2.14 -6.17 11.99
C TYR A 111 -1.00 -7.04 12.50
N ASN A 112 -0.98 -8.30 12.10
CA ASN A 112 0.07 -9.22 12.53
C ASN A 112 1.43 -8.80 11.99
N HIS A 113 1.48 -8.29 10.77
CA HIS A 113 2.74 -7.82 10.21
C HIS A 113 3.26 -6.61 10.98
N ILE A 114 2.38 -5.71 11.37
CA ILE A 114 2.78 -4.53 12.14
C ILE A 114 3.27 -4.95 13.52
N GLN A 115 2.56 -5.85 14.17
CA GLN A 115 2.94 -6.35 15.48
C GLN A 115 4.27 -7.08 15.45
N LYS A 116 4.50 -7.84 14.41
CA LYS A 116 5.73 -8.61 14.27
C LYS A 116 6.93 -7.68 14.18
N SER A 117 6.78 -6.54 13.52
CA SER A 117 7.86 -5.57 13.43
C SER A 117 8.21 -4.95 14.76
N ASP A 118 7.25 -4.88 15.67
CA ASP A 118 7.47 -4.29 16.98
C ASP A 118 8.11 -5.27 17.95
N SER A 119 8.21 -6.53 17.57
CA SER A 119 8.80 -7.53 18.46
C SER A 119 10.31 -7.35 18.53
N PRO A 120 10.89 -7.47 19.70
CA PRO A 120 12.35 -7.37 19.85
C PRO A 120 13.07 -8.48 19.13
#